data_b71ba6c11bc0424bd2428a3537901ce2
#
_entry.id   b71ba6c11bc0424bd2428a3537901ce2
#
_cell.length_a   1.000
_cell.length_b   1.000
_cell.length_c   1.000
_cell.angle_alpha   90.00
_cell.angle_beta   90.00
_cell.angle_gamma   90.00
#
_symmetry.space_group_name_H-M   'P 1'
#
loop_
_entity.id
_entity.type
_entity.pdbx_description
1 polymer ?
#
loop_
_entity_poly.entity_id
_entity_poly.type
_entity_poly.pdbx_seq_one_letter_code
_entity_poly.pdbx_strand_id
1 'polypeptide(L)'
;MDRYLVVSPHSEGDCKRALKEVNAVGYITHFDWGCMDGDHTGWVVLEAENTEQALMVVPAMQRHKAKAVKLVKFSPADVVNMH
;
A
#
# COMPACT_ATOMS: atom_id res chain seq x y z
N MET A 1 11.98 2.48 12.19
CA MET A 1 11.26 2.52 10.92
C MET A 1 9.83 2.97 11.15
N ASP A 2 9.28 3.68 10.19
CA ASP A 2 7.90 4.11 10.23
C ASP A 2 7.01 3.12 9.51
N ARG A 3 5.73 3.10 9.88
CA ARG A 3 4.73 2.26 9.25
C ARG A 3 3.99 3.06 8.18
N TYR A 4 3.80 2.44 7.02
CA TYR A 4 3.16 3.07 5.88
C TYR A 4 2.01 2.21 5.36
N LEU A 5 0.93 2.87 4.95
CA LEU A 5 -0.09 2.27 4.10
C LEU A 5 0.26 2.60 2.66
N VAL A 6 0.48 1.58 1.86
CA VAL A 6 0.72 1.75 0.43
C VAL A 6 -0.59 1.46 -0.30
N VAL A 7 -0.99 2.39 -1.14
CA VAL A 7 -2.21 2.30 -1.96
C VAL A 7 -1.78 2.23 -3.41
N SER A 8 -2.09 1.12 -4.07
CA SER A 8 -1.64 0.86 -5.43
C SER A 8 -2.83 0.63 -6.36
N PRO A 9 -3.38 1.70 -6.95
CA PRO A 9 -4.44 1.55 -7.93
C PRO A 9 -3.89 1.06 -9.27
N HIS A 10 -4.73 0.33 -10.02
CA HIS A 10 -4.38 -0.16 -11.34
C HIS A 10 -5.66 -0.26 -12.17
N SER A 11 -5.52 -0.32 -13.49
CA SER A 11 -6.66 -0.49 -14.38
C SER A 11 -7.18 -1.93 -14.28
N GLU A 12 -8.43 -2.14 -14.68
CA GLU A 12 -9.01 -3.48 -14.75
C GLU A 12 -8.17 -4.40 -15.62
N GLY A 13 -7.68 -3.90 -16.75
CA GLY A 13 -6.84 -4.67 -17.68
C GLY A 13 -5.49 -5.07 -17.09
N ASP A 14 -4.99 -4.32 -16.10
CA ASP A 14 -3.69 -4.58 -15.48
C ASP A 14 -3.79 -5.38 -14.18
N CYS A 15 -5.01 -5.68 -13.71
CA CYS A 15 -5.22 -6.35 -12.43
C CYS A 15 -4.46 -7.67 -12.31
N LYS A 16 -4.63 -8.55 -13.28
CA LYS A 16 -3.99 -9.87 -13.29
C LYS A 16 -2.47 -9.77 -13.30
N ARG A 17 -1.96 -8.82 -14.07
CA ARG A 17 -0.53 -8.57 -14.17
C ARG A 17 0.04 -8.07 -12.84
N ALA A 18 -0.67 -7.13 -12.19
CA ALA A 18 -0.27 -6.62 -10.88
C ALA A 18 -0.19 -7.75 -9.86
N LEU A 19 -1.20 -8.62 -9.81
CA LEU A 19 -1.21 -9.77 -8.91
C LEU A 19 -0.02 -10.69 -9.15
N LYS A 20 0.28 -10.98 -10.42
CA LYS A 20 1.40 -11.85 -10.78
C LYS A 20 2.74 -11.25 -10.38
N GLU A 21 2.93 -9.95 -10.61
CA GLU A 21 4.18 -9.28 -10.29
C GLU A 21 4.40 -9.19 -8.78
N VAL A 22 3.35 -8.88 -7.99
CA VAL A 22 3.46 -8.85 -6.54
C VAL A 22 3.74 -10.25 -5.98
N ASN A 23 3.12 -11.27 -6.57
CA ASN A 23 3.40 -12.66 -6.20
C ASN A 23 4.86 -13.04 -6.50
N ALA A 24 5.38 -12.61 -7.63
CA ALA A 24 6.75 -12.93 -8.05
C ALA A 24 7.80 -12.40 -7.07
N VAL A 25 7.54 -11.26 -6.44
CA VAL A 25 8.46 -10.68 -5.45
C VAL A 25 8.15 -11.12 -4.02
N GLY A 26 7.18 -12.01 -3.83
CA GLY A 26 6.92 -12.63 -2.54
C GLY A 26 6.00 -11.84 -1.60
N TYR A 27 5.31 -10.83 -2.08
CA TYR A 27 4.47 -9.97 -1.23
C TYR A 27 2.97 -10.22 -1.35
N ILE A 28 2.53 -11.18 -2.16
CA ILE A 28 1.09 -11.37 -2.43
C ILE A 28 0.26 -11.61 -1.16
N THR A 29 0.83 -12.30 -0.17
CA THR A 29 0.13 -12.61 1.08
C THR A 29 0.06 -11.43 2.03
N HIS A 30 0.83 -10.37 1.77
CA HIS A 30 0.83 -9.17 2.59
C HIS A 30 -0.16 -8.11 2.09
N PHE A 31 -0.58 -8.23 0.84
CA PHE A 31 -1.51 -7.29 0.23
C PHE A 31 -2.95 -7.72 0.40
N ASP A 32 -3.82 -6.73 0.53
CA ASP A 32 -5.26 -6.91 0.36
C ASP A 32 -5.67 -6.29 -0.97
N TRP A 33 -6.64 -6.87 -1.64
CA TRP A 33 -7.05 -6.47 -2.99
C TRP A 33 -8.55 -6.25 -3.07
N GLY A 34 -8.95 -5.16 -3.70
CA GLY A 34 -10.36 -4.84 -3.90
C GLY A 34 -10.92 -5.27 -5.24
N CYS A 35 -10.12 -5.96 -6.08
CA CYS A 35 -10.50 -6.27 -7.46
C CYS A 35 -11.81 -7.06 -7.56
N MET A 36 -12.05 -7.98 -6.64
CA MET A 36 -13.25 -8.82 -6.66
C MET A 36 -14.51 -8.03 -6.31
N ASP A 37 -14.36 -6.86 -5.71
CA ASP A 37 -15.47 -5.96 -5.35
C ASP A 37 -15.53 -4.74 -6.27
N GLY A 38 -14.83 -4.79 -7.40
CA GLY A 38 -14.86 -3.71 -8.39
C GLY A 38 -13.89 -2.57 -8.14
N ASP A 39 -13.13 -2.61 -7.05
CA ASP A 39 -12.12 -1.59 -6.75
C ASP A 39 -10.73 -2.15 -7.08
N HIS A 40 -10.20 -1.76 -8.24
CA HIS A 40 -8.92 -2.27 -8.73
C HIS A 40 -7.75 -1.59 -8.02
N THR A 41 -7.63 -1.88 -6.73
CA THR A 41 -6.60 -1.33 -5.86
C THR A 41 -6.01 -2.43 -4.98
N GLY A 42 -4.70 -2.37 -4.79
CA GLY A 42 -4.01 -3.19 -3.79
C GLY A 42 -3.61 -2.31 -2.62
N TRP A 43 -3.74 -2.85 -1.41
CA TRP A 43 -3.35 -2.16 -0.17
C TRP A 43 -2.39 -3.04 0.61
N VAL A 44 -1.37 -2.42 1.20
CA VAL A 44 -0.47 -3.12 2.11
C VAL A 44 0.00 -2.15 3.20
N VAL A 45 0.14 -2.65 4.41
CA VAL A 45 0.78 -1.92 5.50
C VAL A 45 2.16 -2.54 5.71
N LEU A 46 3.20 -1.71 5.68
CA LEU A 46 4.57 -2.18 5.87
C LEU A 46 5.41 -1.14 6.60
N GLU A 47 6.56 -1.57 7.09
CA GLU A 47 7.54 -0.68 7.70
C GLU A 47 8.60 -0.30 6.67
N ALA A 48 8.99 0.97 6.65
CA ALA A 48 10.01 1.49 5.75
C ALA A 48 10.69 2.72 6.36
N GLU A 49 11.85 3.06 5.85
CA GLU A 49 12.59 4.24 6.30
C GLU A 49 11.97 5.54 5.80
N ASN A 50 11.34 5.49 4.62
CA ASN A 50 10.74 6.67 4.00
C ASN A 50 9.69 6.24 2.97
N THR A 51 8.99 7.21 2.41
CA THR A 51 7.94 7.00 1.41
C THR A 51 8.46 6.27 0.17
N GLU A 52 9.63 6.66 -0.31
CA GLU A 52 10.22 6.07 -1.52
C GLU A 52 10.51 4.59 -1.33
N GLN A 53 11.05 4.24 -0.17
CA GLN A 53 11.32 2.85 0.17
C GLN A 53 10.02 2.04 0.27
N ALA A 54 8.97 2.63 0.89
CA ALA A 54 7.68 1.97 1.00
C ALA A 54 7.08 1.66 -0.37
N LEU A 55 7.23 2.56 -1.34
CA LEU A 55 6.69 2.38 -2.69
C LEU A 55 7.42 1.32 -3.50
N MET A 56 8.58 0.86 -3.07
CA MET A 56 9.33 -0.19 -3.79
C MET A 56 8.61 -1.53 -3.82
N VAL A 57 7.64 -1.76 -2.95
CA VAL A 57 6.81 -2.97 -2.97
C VAL A 57 5.85 -3.00 -4.16
N VAL A 58 5.55 -1.82 -4.74
CA VAL A 58 4.66 -1.70 -5.89
C VAL A 58 5.43 -2.01 -7.17
N PRO A 59 4.87 -2.81 -8.10
CA PRO A 59 5.50 -3.03 -9.40
C PRO A 59 5.84 -1.73 -10.11
N ALA A 60 7.01 -1.69 -10.74
CA ALA A 60 7.56 -0.45 -11.33
C ALA A 60 6.58 0.26 -12.26
N MET A 61 5.81 -0.48 -13.06
CA MET A 61 4.88 0.09 -14.02
C MET A 61 3.69 0.81 -13.39
N GLN A 62 3.38 0.50 -12.14
CA GLN A 62 2.24 1.08 -11.43
C GLN A 62 2.67 2.04 -10.33
N ARG A 63 3.97 2.12 -10.08
CA ARG A 63 4.50 2.90 -8.96
C ARG A 63 4.16 4.37 -9.05
N HIS A 64 4.08 4.92 -10.26
CA HIS A 64 3.74 6.33 -10.46
C HIS A 64 2.30 6.68 -10.06
N LYS A 65 1.42 5.70 -9.98
CA LYS A 65 0.03 5.90 -9.54
C LYS A 65 -0.15 5.59 -8.06
N ALA A 66 0.83 4.96 -7.46
CA ALA A 66 0.75 4.54 -6.06
C ALA A 66 1.11 5.70 -5.12
N LYS A 67 0.63 5.59 -3.90
CA LYS A 67 1.03 6.52 -2.84
C LYS A 67 1.29 5.73 -1.57
N ALA A 68 2.15 6.29 -0.72
CA ALA A 68 2.43 5.75 0.60
C ALA A 68 2.07 6.81 1.63
N VAL A 69 1.28 6.41 2.61
CA VAL A 69 0.82 7.29 3.68
C VAL A 69 1.44 6.82 4.99
N LYS A 70 2.19 7.69 5.65
CA LYS A 70 2.76 7.39 6.94
C LYS A 70 1.63 7.30 7.98
N LEU A 71 1.63 6.21 8.72
CA LEU A 71 0.58 5.92 9.69
C LEU A 71 1.09 6.17 11.11
N VAL A 72 0.26 6.80 11.91
CA VAL A 72 0.51 6.94 13.34
C VAL A 72 -0.75 6.55 14.10
N LYS A 73 -0.57 6.17 15.35
CA LYS A 73 -1.70 5.90 16.24
C LYS A 73 -1.76 6.99 17.28
N PHE A 74 -2.98 7.34 17.68
CA PHE A 74 -3.22 8.27 18.77
C PHE A 74 -3.77 7.53 19.96
N SER A 75 -3.26 7.87 21.14
CA SER A 75 -3.83 7.39 22.40
C SER A 75 -4.98 8.30 22.83
N PRO A 76 -5.84 7.86 23.75
CA PRO A 76 -6.84 8.76 24.32
C PRO A 76 -6.22 10.03 24.95
N ALA A 77 -5.06 9.89 25.60
CA ALA A 77 -4.36 11.04 26.16
C ALA A 77 -3.91 12.04 25.10
N ASP A 78 -3.44 11.56 23.94
CA ASP A 78 -3.07 12.43 22.82
C ASP A 78 -4.26 13.26 22.36
N VAL A 79 -5.44 12.61 22.25
CA VAL A 79 -6.66 13.27 21.77
C VAL A 79 -7.12 14.33 22.76
N VAL A 80 -7.06 14.04 24.06
CA VAL A 80 -7.46 14.99 25.12
C VAL A 80 -6.59 16.24 25.08
N ASN A 81 -5.32 16.11 24.71
CA ASN A 81 -4.37 17.24 24.69
C ASN A 81 -4.35 18.00 23.35
N MET A 82 -5.18 17.61 22.39
CA MET A 82 -5.30 18.34 21.11
C MET A 82 -6.10 19.62 21.29
N HIS A 83 -5.70 20.66 20.55
CA HIS A 83 -6.35 21.99 20.57
C HIS A 83 -7.02 22.32 19.25
#